data_df7f3d31e3f6946aaaf79c5abc46c4eb
#
_entry.id   df7f3d31e3f6946aaaf79c5abc46c4eb
#
_cell.length_a   1.000
_cell.length_b   1.000
_cell.length_c   1.000
_cell.angle_alpha   90.00
_cell.angle_beta   90.00
_cell.angle_gamma   90.00
#
_symmetry.space_group_name_H-M   'P 1'
#
loop_
_entity.id
_entity.type
_entity.pdbx_description
1 polymer ?
#
loop_
_entity_poly.entity_id
_entity_poly.type
_entity_poly.pdbx_seq_one_letter_code
_entity_poly.pdbx_strand_id
1 'polypeptide(L)'
;MPARLSKRHLLPIAIAILLAILAAIAEPALPADPAVTIIRASRLVDVESGTVRENMLVEIRGDRITAVRQADGKALPRSAQVIALPNATLLPGLIDAHVHLTLGATPDSNARATLLAGFTTVQDLGAIDYGNLALRDSIAAGRTIGPRIVSSGPWLGVSGGICDFQGIGVRGVEAFRARVREDVRHGADLIKVCVTGWPQEGFEHPDSVEIGADELAAAIAEAHGAGRKVAVHAIGAGGVRRAVEAGADLVVHGGYEDDSTLAAMTRRGVFLIPTLASFSRGRETPFGKALFDRMRVILASGVPIAFGTDAGVIPHGRNAREFTWMTRLGMTPLAALRA
;
A
#
# COMPACT_ATOMS: atom_id res chain seq x y z
N MET A 1 -82.08 -17.24 -8.80
CA MET A 1 -82.00 -15.77 -8.90
C MET A 1 -80.51 -15.41 -8.90
N PRO A 2 -79.87 -14.89 -9.97
CA PRO A 2 -78.50 -14.48 -9.92
C PRO A 2 -78.39 -13.09 -9.31
N ALA A 3 -77.46 -12.96 -8.33
CA ALA A 3 -77.18 -11.70 -7.66
C ALA A 3 -76.45 -10.73 -8.63
N ARG A 4 -77.09 -9.57 -8.89
CA ARG A 4 -76.52 -8.46 -9.66
C ARG A 4 -75.41 -7.77 -8.82
N LEU A 5 -74.16 -7.93 -9.15
CA LEU A 5 -73.08 -7.14 -8.59
C LEU A 5 -73.26 -5.66 -8.94
N SER A 6 -73.35 -4.82 -7.92
CA SER A 6 -73.54 -3.38 -8.03
C SER A 6 -72.36 -2.71 -8.75
N LYS A 7 -72.59 -1.80 -9.71
CA LYS A 7 -71.58 -1.03 -10.45
C LYS A 7 -70.64 -0.22 -9.55
N ARG A 8 -70.93 -0.06 -8.27
CA ARG A 8 -70.14 0.66 -7.29
C ARG A 8 -68.84 -0.12 -6.85
N HIS A 9 -68.82 -1.44 -7.05
CA HIS A 9 -67.66 -2.26 -6.67
C HIS A 9 -66.62 -2.56 -7.82
N LEU A 10 -67.05 -2.23 -9.07
CA LEU A 10 -66.21 -2.48 -10.25
C LEU A 10 -65.12 -1.40 -10.50
N LEU A 11 -65.43 -0.15 -10.09
CA LEU A 11 -64.50 0.97 -10.31
C LEU A 11 -63.16 0.86 -9.51
N PRO A 12 -63.17 0.52 -8.21
CA PRO A 12 -61.90 0.37 -7.46
C PRO A 12 -61.08 -0.85 -7.89
N ILE A 13 -61.71 -1.92 -8.37
CA ILE A 13 -61.01 -3.10 -8.88
C ILE A 13 -60.35 -2.79 -10.24
N ALA A 14 -61.01 -2.05 -11.13
CA ALA A 14 -60.46 -1.63 -12.41
C ALA A 14 -59.25 -0.68 -12.23
N ILE A 15 -59.31 0.24 -11.25
CA ILE A 15 -58.19 1.14 -10.91
C ILE A 15 -57.02 0.36 -10.31
N ALA A 16 -57.27 -0.62 -9.44
CA ALA A 16 -56.22 -1.46 -8.85
C ALA A 16 -55.51 -2.34 -9.90
N ILE A 17 -56.23 -2.89 -10.87
CA ILE A 17 -55.70 -3.65 -11.99
C ILE A 17 -54.87 -2.74 -12.92
N LEU A 18 -55.34 -1.53 -13.22
CA LEU A 18 -54.60 -0.58 -14.06
C LEU A 18 -53.32 -0.10 -13.38
N LEU A 19 -53.31 0.13 -12.07
CA LEU A 19 -52.09 0.46 -11.30
C LEU A 19 -51.14 -0.74 -11.23
N ALA A 20 -51.61 -1.97 -11.11
CA ALA A 20 -50.79 -3.17 -11.14
C ALA A 20 -50.16 -3.42 -12.53
N ILE A 21 -50.90 -3.14 -13.62
CA ILE A 21 -50.39 -3.23 -14.99
C ILE A 21 -49.37 -2.13 -15.26
N LEU A 22 -49.55 -0.89 -14.78
CA LEU A 22 -48.60 0.20 -14.89
C LEU A 22 -47.32 -0.08 -14.09
N ALA A 23 -47.41 -0.73 -12.93
CA ALA A 23 -46.23 -1.15 -12.14
C ALA A 23 -45.46 -2.33 -12.80
N ALA A 24 -46.16 -3.18 -13.56
CA ALA A 24 -45.55 -4.32 -14.28
C ALA A 24 -44.84 -3.91 -15.59
N ILE A 25 -45.10 -2.69 -16.11
CA ILE A 25 -44.50 -2.17 -17.34
C ILE A 25 -43.30 -1.23 -17.02
N ALA A 26 -43.03 -0.97 -15.73
CA ALA A 26 -41.78 -0.28 -15.35
C ALA A 26 -40.62 -1.22 -15.64
N GLU A 27 -40.08 -1.15 -16.86
CA GLU A 27 -38.81 -1.75 -17.17
C GLU A 27 -37.78 -1.30 -16.09
N PRO A 28 -37.00 -2.21 -15.48
CA PRO A 28 -35.94 -1.79 -14.61
C PRO A 28 -35.06 -0.83 -15.41
N ALA A 29 -34.94 0.40 -14.96
CA ALA A 29 -34.05 1.36 -15.58
C ALA A 29 -32.69 0.70 -15.71
N LEU A 30 -32.22 0.49 -16.93
CA LEU A 30 -30.85 0.01 -17.17
C LEU A 30 -29.92 0.90 -16.35
N PRO A 31 -28.95 0.32 -15.61
CA PRO A 31 -27.99 1.13 -14.88
C PRO A 31 -27.40 2.13 -15.86
N ALA A 32 -27.52 3.43 -15.51
CA ALA A 32 -26.97 4.49 -16.35
C ALA A 32 -25.51 4.17 -16.60
N ASP A 33 -25.09 4.20 -17.87
CA ASP A 33 -23.68 4.02 -18.25
C ASP A 33 -22.83 4.90 -17.34
N PRO A 34 -21.81 4.37 -16.66
CA PRO A 34 -21.00 5.16 -15.74
C PRO A 34 -20.45 6.38 -16.46
N ALA A 35 -20.57 7.55 -15.83
CA ALA A 35 -20.11 8.81 -16.39
C ALA A 35 -18.65 8.68 -16.84
N VAL A 36 -18.36 9.13 -18.06
CA VAL A 36 -17.01 9.11 -18.61
C VAL A 36 -16.27 10.33 -18.12
N THR A 37 -15.11 10.14 -17.47
CA THR A 37 -14.16 11.21 -17.16
C THR A 37 -12.98 11.10 -18.12
N ILE A 38 -12.56 12.21 -18.71
CA ILE A 38 -11.40 12.28 -19.60
C ILE A 38 -10.38 13.25 -19.01
N ILE A 39 -9.19 12.76 -18.68
CA ILE A 39 -8.06 13.59 -18.32
C ILE A 39 -7.29 13.92 -19.60
N ARG A 40 -7.19 15.20 -19.93
CA ARG A 40 -6.35 15.69 -21.04
C ARG A 40 -5.08 16.27 -20.46
N ALA A 41 -3.95 15.59 -20.63
CA ALA A 41 -2.65 16.02 -20.13
C ALA A 41 -1.72 16.40 -21.28
N SER A 42 -0.92 17.46 -21.08
CA SER A 42 0.11 17.83 -22.05
C SER A 42 1.20 16.77 -22.16
N ARG A 43 1.54 16.11 -21.06
CA ARG A 43 2.53 15.03 -20.99
C ARG A 43 2.03 13.89 -20.11
N LEU A 44 2.44 12.68 -20.45
CA LEU A 44 2.22 11.46 -19.65
C LEU A 44 3.52 10.66 -19.63
N VAL A 45 3.96 10.25 -18.44
CA VAL A 45 5.08 9.33 -18.29
C VAL A 45 4.57 7.91 -18.42
N ASP A 46 5.04 7.19 -19.40
CA ASP A 46 4.93 5.75 -19.50
C ASP A 46 6.06 5.13 -18.67
N VAL A 47 5.72 4.63 -17.49
CA VAL A 47 6.73 4.12 -16.56
C VAL A 47 7.33 2.79 -17.00
N GLU A 48 6.66 2.02 -17.86
CA GLU A 48 7.20 0.76 -18.40
C GLU A 48 8.30 1.03 -19.44
N SER A 49 8.01 1.88 -20.43
CA SER A 49 8.99 2.23 -21.47
C SER A 49 9.97 3.29 -21.02
N GLY A 50 9.61 4.11 -20.02
CA GLY A 50 10.37 5.29 -19.61
C GLY A 50 10.22 6.48 -20.54
N THR A 51 9.27 6.44 -21.47
CA THR A 51 9.03 7.53 -22.43
C THR A 51 8.05 8.56 -21.89
N VAL A 52 8.24 9.81 -22.28
CA VAL A 52 7.27 10.89 -22.05
C VAL A 52 6.46 11.07 -23.33
N ARG A 53 5.17 10.82 -23.26
CA ARG A 53 4.22 10.97 -24.37
C ARG A 53 3.49 12.30 -24.25
N GLU A 54 3.30 12.99 -25.38
CA GLU A 54 2.66 14.30 -25.42
C GLU A 54 1.20 14.25 -25.89
N ASN A 55 0.39 15.24 -25.46
CA ASN A 55 -1.01 15.41 -25.85
C ASN A 55 -1.84 14.14 -25.60
N MET A 56 -1.84 13.68 -24.36
CA MET A 56 -2.49 12.41 -23.98
C MET A 56 -3.90 12.61 -23.44
N LEU A 57 -4.75 11.63 -23.74
CA LEU A 57 -6.08 11.46 -23.15
C LEU A 57 -6.08 10.17 -22.34
N VAL A 58 -6.56 10.25 -21.10
CA VAL A 58 -6.85 9.10 -20.25
C VAL A 58 -8.37 9.06 -20.03
N GLU A 59 -9.01 8.00 -20.51
CA GLU A 59 -10.45 7.80 -20.40
C GLU A 59 -10.75 6.90 -19.20
N ILE A 60 -11.67 7.34 -18.35
CA ILE A 60 -12.06 6.65 -17.10
C ILE A 60 -13.56 6.43 -17.13
N ARG A 61 -14.00 5.20 -16.85
CA ARG A 61 -15.40 4.83 -16.62
C ARG A 61 -15.53 4.21 -15.24
N GLY A 62 -16.31 4.85 -14.38
CA GLY A 62 -16.37 4.45 -12.97
C GLY A 62 -14.98 4.53 -12.31
N ASP A 63 -14.47 3.40 -11.85
CA ASP A 63 -13.18 3.25 -11.18
C ASP A 63 -12.05 2.70 -12.09
N ARG A 64 -12.30 2.60 -13.41
CA ARG A 64 -11.39 1.95 -14.36
C ARG A 64 -10.90 2.89 -15.44
N ILE A 65 -9.59 2.84 -15.70
CA ILE A 65 -8.99 3.41 -16.91
C ILE A 65 -9.34 2.49 -18.07
N THR A 66 -10.10 3.02 -19.06
CA THR A 66 -10.56 2.25 -20.22
C THR A 66 -9.71 2.50 -21.46
N ALA A 67 -9.04 3.65 -21.55
CA ALA A 67 -8.11 3.95 -22.64
C ALA A 67 -7.05 4.97 -22.22
N VAL A 68 -5.85 4.80 -22.77
CA VAL A 68 -4.77 5.79 -22.75
C VAL A 68 -4.30 5.99 -24.19
N ARG A 69 -4.58 7.16 -24.78
CA ARG A 69 -4.30 7.43 -26.20
C ARG A 69 -3.83 8.84 -26.43
N GLN A 70 -3.21 9.09 -27.56
CA GLN A 70 -2.89 10.44 -28.00
C GLN A 70 -4.15 11.16 -28.47
N ALA A 71 -4.23 12.47 -28.19
CA ALA A 71 -5.31 13.29 -28.71
C ALA A 71 -5.19 13.43 -30.24
N ASP A 72 -6.24 13.05 -30.95
CA ASP A 72 -6.31 13.05 -32.43
C ASP A 72 -7.04 14.28 -33.01
N GLY A 73 -7.33 15.28 -32.16
CA GLY A 73 -8.06 16.49 -32.55
C GLY A 73 -9.58 16.30 -32.70
N LYS A 74 -10.08 15.07 -32.58
CA LYS A 74 -11.53 14.82 -32.63
C LYS A 74 -12.24 15.40 -31.39
N ALA A 75 -13.50 15.75 -31.59
CA ALA A 75 -14.34 16.23 -30.50
C ALA A 75 -14.54 15.11 -29.46
N LEU A 76 -14.40 15.48 -28.18
CA LEU A 76 -14.69 14.58 -27.07
C LEU A 76 -16.20 14.41 -26.89
N PRO A 77 -16.68 13.28 -26.31
CA PRO A 77 -18.09 13.07 -26.03
C PRO A 77 -18.66 14.22 -25.19
N ARG A 78 -19.81 14.79 -25.59
CA ARG A 78 -20.45 15.92 -24.87
C ARG A 78 -20.84 15.55 -23.44
N SER A 79 -21.09 14.29 -23.18
CA SER A 79 -21.43 13.76 -21.84
C SER A 79 -20.22 13.52 -20.94
N ALA A 80 -18.99 13.64 -21.47
CA ALA A 80 -17.79 13.39 -20.68
C ALA A 80 -17.43 14.61 -19.81
N GLN A 81 -17.07 14.34 -18.56
CA GLN A 81 -16.39 15.31 -17.71
C GLN A 81 -14.92 15.42 -18.17
N VAL A 82 -14.48 16.59 -18.61
CA VAL A 82 -13.09 16.81 -19.06
C VAL A 82 -12.29 17.54 -17.99
N ILE A 83 -11.18 16.91 -17.54
CA ILE A 83 -10.19 17.52 -16.65
C ILE A 83 -8.97 17.89 -17.53
N ALA A 84 -8.79 19.19 -17.79
CA ALA A 84 -7.68 19.68 -18.61
C ALA A 84 -6.47 20.02 -17.73
N LEU A 85 -5.32 19.44 -18.06
CA LEU A 85 -4.03 19.64 -17.39
C LEU A 85 -2.96 20.12 -18.40
N PRO A 86 -3.06 21.37 -18.89
CA PRO A 86 -2.26 21.86 -20.03
C PRO A 86 -0.77 22.00 -19.70
N ASN A 87 -0.40 22.13 -18.42
CA ASN A 87 0.99 22.35 -17.98
C ASN A 87 1.50 21.25 -17.04
N ALA A 88 0.78 20.13 -16.95
CA ALA A 88 1.13 19.05 -16.05
C ALA A 88 1.71 17.83 -16.79
N THR A 89 2.48 17.05 -16.07
CA THR A 89 2.89 15.71 -16.47
C THR A 89 2.12 14.71 -15.64
N LEU A 90 1.34 13.86 -16.29
CA LEU A 90 0.56 12.82 -15.66
C LEU A 90 1.43 11.58 -15.42
N LEU A 91 1.30 11.00 -14.24
CA LEU A 91 1.90 9.73 -13.85
C LEU A 91 0.80 8.78 -13.35
N PRO A 92 1.03 7.47 -13.35
CA PRO A 92 0.24 6.56 -12.54
C PRO A 92 0.28 6.97 -11.06
N GLY A 93 -0.78 6.67 -10.32
CA GLY A 93 -0.77 6.90 -8.88
C GLY A 93 0.42 6.18 -8.22
N LEU A 94 1.15 6.89 -7.37
CA LEU A 94 2.33 6.37 -6.68
C LEU A 94 1.94 5.32 -5.63
N ILE A 95 2.88 4.41 -5.36
CA ILE A 95 2.74 3.38 -4.34
C ILE A 95 3.81 3.63 -3.27
N ASP A 96 3.43 3.55 -1.99
CA ASP A 96 4.36 3.57 -0.85
C ASP A 96 4.24 2.24 -0.11
N ALA A 97 5.28 1.41 -0.21
CA ALA A 97 5.28 0.06 0.33
C ALA A 97 5.59 -0.01 1.84
N HIS A 98 5.74 1.13 2.52
CA HIS A 98 5.94 1.15 3.97
C HIS A 98 5.45 2.46 4.60
N VAL A 99 4.28 2.41 5.21
CA VAL A 99 3.73 3.50 6.02
C VAL A 99 3.13 2.95 7.33
N HIS A 100 2.83 3.86 8.25
CA HIS A 100 2.09 3.63 9.51
C HIS A 100 1.02 4.71 9.66
N LEU A 101 -0.14 4.51 9.04
CA LEU A 101 -1.22 5.52 9.00
C LEU A 101 -1.84 5.79 10.37
N THR A 102 -1.65 4.89 11.34
CA THR A 102 -2.17 5.06 12.71
C THR A 102 -1.20 5.78 13.65
N LEU A 103 0.02 6.13 13.17
CA LEU A 103 1.01 6.86 13.97
C LEU A 103 0.98 8.37 13.71
N GLY A 104 1.23 9.15 14.76
CA GLY A 104 1.32 10.61 14.71
C GLY A 104 -0.04 11.29 14.82
N ALA A 105 -0.57 11.85 13.72
CA ALA A 105 -1.88 12.50 13.70
C ALA A 105 -3.03 11.47 13.60
N THR A 106 -4.26 11.94 13.39
CA THR A 106 -5.38 10.99 13.22
C THR A 106 -5.23 10.16 11.96
N PRO A 107 -5.67 8.88 11.95
CA PRO A 107 -5.58 8.00 10.79
C PRO A 107 -6.18 8.59 9.52
N ASP A 108 -7.35 9.24 9.61
CA ASP A 108 -8.02 9.90 8.47
C ASP A 108 -7.17 11.06 7.90
N SER A 109 -6.58 11.88 8.78
CA SER A 109 -5.69 12.97 8.38
C SER A 109 -4.44 12.46 7.68
N ASN A 110 -3.83 11.40 8.22
CA ASN A 110 -2.65 10.76 7.65
C ASN A 110 -2.94 10.14 6.27
N ALA A 111 -4.06 9.41 6.15
CA ALA A 111 -4.50 8.81 4.89
C ALA A 111 -4.75 9.89 3.82
N ARG A 112 -5.47 10.96 4.18
CA ARG A 112 -5.74 12.09 3.30
C ARG A 112 -4.44 12.80 2.85
N ALA A 113 -3.52 13.07 3.77
CA ALA A 113 -2.24 13.72 3.46
C ALA A 113 -1.40 12.88 2.49
N THR A 114 -1.36 11.56 2.71
CA THR A 114 -0.65 10.61 1.84
C THR A 114 -1.27 10.56 0.44
N LEU A 115 -2.60 10.50 0.33
CA LEU A 115 -3.30 10.52 -0.96
C LEU A 115 -3.05 11.82 -1.71
N LEU A 116 -3.13 12.98 -1.04
CA LEU A 116 -2.91 14.29 -1.65
C LEU A 116 -1.44 14.50 -2.09
N ALA A 117 -0.50 13.75 -1.53
CA ALA A 117 0.89 13.70 -2.00
C ALA A 117 1.08 12.81 -3.25
N GLY A 118 0.00 12.23 -3.80
CA GLY A 118 0.02 11.42 -5.02
C GLY A 118 0.14 9.91 -4.79
N PHE A 119 0.18 9.44 -3.54
CA PHE A 119 0.26 8.02 -3.20
C PHE A 119 -1.14 7.43 -3.12
N THR A 120 -1.55 6.73 -4.17
CA THR A 120 -2.90 6.17 -4.30
C THR A 120 -3.03 4.75 -3.75
N THR A 121 -1.90 4.11 -3.47
CA THR A 121 -1.82 2.80 -2.81
C THR A 121 -0.70 2.81 -1.79
N VAL A 122 -0.92 2.19 -0.63
CA VAL A 122 0.11 2.05 0.40
C VAL A 122 0.09 0.66 1.03
N GLN A 123 1.25 0.20 1.53
CA GLN A 123 1.32 -0.89 2.50
C GLN A 123 1.46 -0.30 3.90
N ASP A 124 0.47 -0.51 4.74
CA ASP A 124 0.54 -0.15 6.16
C ASP A 124 1.12 -1.34 6.93
N LEU A 125 2.38 -1.19 7.34
CA LEU A 125 3.20 -2.27 7.90
C LEU A 125 3.22 -2.24 9.43
N GLY A 126 2.08 -1.96 10.04
CA GLY A 126 1.91 -2.17 11.47
C GLY A 126 1.19 -1.07 12.22
N ALA A 127 0.47 -1.50 13.24
CA ALA A 127 -0.27 -0.69 14.19
C ALA A 127 -0.15 -1.32 15.59
N ILE A 128 -0.65 -0.64 16.62
CA ILE A 128 -0.71 -1.20 17.98
C ILE A 128 -1.83 -2.25 18.06
N ASP A 129 -2.90 -2.01 17.32
CA ASP A 129 -4.09 -2.83 17.23
C ASP A 129 -4.50 -3.05 15.76
N TYR A 130 -5.74 -3.39 15.49
CA TYR A 130 -6.28 -3.55 14.14
C TYR A 130 -6.83 -2.25 13.53
N GLY A 131 -6.44 -1.08 14.04
CA GLY A 131 -6.90 0.23 13.56
C GLY A 131 -6.57 0.50 12.10
N ASN A 132 -5.44 -0.01 11.61
CA ASN A 132 -5.07 0.09 10.20
C ASN A 132 -5.96 -0.76 9.28
N LEU A 133 -6.44 -1.92 9.72
CA LEU A 133 -7.45 -2.71 9.00
C LEU A 133 -8.79 -1.99 8.99
N ALA A 134 -9.22 -1.42 10.12
CA ALA A 134 -10.45 -0.65 10.22
C ALA A 134 -10.42 0.59 9.29
N LEU A 135 -9.28 1.28 9.19
CA LEU A 135 -9.08 2.40 8.27
C LEU A 135 -9.17 1.95 6.81
N ARG A 136 -8.50 0.83 6.44
CA ARG A 136 -8.60 0.21 5.12
C ARG A 136 -10.05 -0.02 4.73
N ASP A 137 -10.81 -0.67 5.60
CA ASP A 137 -12.20 -1.03 5.34
C ASP A 137 -13.12 0.20 5.30
N SER A 138 -12.80 1.25 6.06
CA SER A 138 -13.50 2.53 6.02
C SER A 138 -13.30 3.24 4.68
N ILE A 139 -12.06 3.26 4.16
CA ILE A 139 -11.71 3.84 2.86
C ILE A 139 -12.36 3.03 1.73
N ALA A 140 -12.25 1.69 1.78
CA ALA A 140 -12.84 0.81 0.78
C ALA A 140 -14.37 0.96 0.69
N ALA A 141 -15.03 1.25 1.81
CA ALA A 141 -16.47 1.53 1.89
C ALA A 141 -16.84 3.00 1.57
N GLY A 142 -15.87 3.84 1.19
CA GLY A 142 -16.12 5.26 0.87
C GLY A 142 -16.50 6.14 2.06
N ARG A 143 -16.33 5.68 3.30
CA ARG A 143 -16.61 6.47 4.52
C ARG A 143 -15.51 7.47 4.85
N THR A 144 -14.29 7.20 4.42
CA THR A 144 -13.10 8.03 4.62
C THR A 144 -12.35 8.17 3.30
N ILE A 145 -11.73 9.32 3.06
CA ILE A 145 -10.90 9.59 1.87
C ILE A 145 -9.45 9.21 2.17
N GLY A 146 -8.90 8.31 1.38
CA GLY A 146 -7.51 7.86 1.50
C GLY A 146 -7.04 7.00 0.34
N PRO A 147 -5.79 6.54 0.36
CA PRO A 147 -5.26 5.60 -0.63
C PRO A 147 -5.87 4.21 -0.43
N ARG A 148 -5.73 3.33 -1.42
CA ARG A 148 -5.91 1.90 -1.21
C ARG A 148 -4.87 1.42 -0.20
N ILE A 149 -5.30 0.67 0.81
CA ILE A 149 -4.40 0.15 1.85
C ILE A 149 -4.28 -1.37 1.70
N VAL A 150 -3.04 -1.86 1.73
CA VAL A 150 -2.67 -3.26 1.97
C VAL A 150 -2.11 -3.28 3.40
N SER A 151 -2.76 -3.96 4.33
CA SER A 151 -2.50 -3.79 5.77
C SER A 151 -2.03 -5.07 6.44
N SER A 152 -1.01 -4.95 7.31
CA SER A 152 -0.50 -6.08 8.08
C SER A 152 -1.27 -6.35 9.40
N GLY A 153 -2.13 -5.43 9.82
CA GLY A 153 -2.57 -5.44 11.22
C GLY A 153 -1.46 -5.00 12.17
N PRO A 154 -1.42 -5.54 13.40
CA PRO A 154 -0.40 -5.20 14.38
C PRO A 154 1.00 -5.68 14.02
N TRP A 155 2.02 -5.04 14.62
CA TRP A 155 3.39 -5.57 14.56
C TRP A 155 3.48 -6.92 15.27
N LEU A 156 4.33 -7.80 14.76
CA LEU A 156 4.71 -9.05 15.40
C LEU A 156 6.20 -9.02 15.76
N GLY A 157 6.49 -9.06 17.06
CA GLY A 157 7.85 -9.06 17.59
C GLY A 157 7.93 -9.83 18.90
N VAL A 158 9.14 -9.95 19.45
CA VAL A 158 9.35 -10.59 20.76
C VAL A 158 8.95 -9.66 21.90
N SER A 159 8.46 -10.24 22.99
CA SER A 159 8.22 -9.52 24.23
C SER A 159 9.50 -8.84 24.72
N GLY A 160 9.41 -7.53 24.98
CA GLY A 160 10.53 -6.67 25.34
C GLY A 160 11.39 -6.21 24.16
N GLY A 161 11.05 -6.57 22.91
CA GLY A 161 11.71 -6.10 21.69
C GLY A 161 11.13 -4.79 21.15
N ILE A 162 11.70 -4.30 20.03
CA ILE A 162 11.34 -3.00 19.43
C ILE A 162 9.86 -2.90 19.04
N CYS A 163 9.23 -4.00 18.67
CA CYS A 163 7.82 -4.04 18.28
C CYS A 163 6.89 -4.51 19.39
N ASP A 164 7.36 -4.54 20.63
CA ASP A 164 6.52 -4.82 21.80
C ASP A 164 5.80 -3.57 22.32
N PHE A 165 5.16 -2.84 21.42
CA PHE A 165 4.38 -1.66 21.79
C PHE A 165 3.20 -2.06 22.69
N GLN A 166 3.14 -1.51 23.89
CA GLN A 166 2.07 -1.78 24.88
C GLN A 166 1.91 -3.28 25.27
N GLY A 167 2.98 -4.07 25.17
CA GLY A 167 2.95 -5.48 25.58
C GLY A 167 2.31 -6.43 24.58
N ILE A 168 2.29 -6.06 23.29
CA ILE A 168 1.76 -6.95 22.21
C ILE A 168 2.75 -8.02 21.75
N GLY A 169 4.01 -7.93 22.15
CA GLY A 169 5.05 -8.89 21.80
C GLY A 169 4.81 -10.29 22.40
N VAL A 170 5.31 -11.32 21.72
CA VAL A 170 5.12 -12.72 22.11
C VAL A 170 6.47 -13.45 22.25
N ARG A 171 6.48 -14.65 22.84
CA ARG A 171 7.66 -15.53 22.91
C ARG A 171 7.28 -16.97 22.62
N GLY A 172 8.18 -17.67 21.93
CA GLY A 172 8.06 -19.09 21.60
C GLY A 172 7.32 -19.34 20.29
N VAL A 173 7.73 -20.40 19.61
CA VAL A 173 7.27 -20.79 18.27
C VAL A 173 5.74 -20.81 18.13
N GLU A 174 5.06 -21.45 19.07
CA GLU A 174 3.59 -21.57 19.00
C GLU A 174 2.87 -20.23 19.24
N ALA A 175 3.45 -19.33 20.04
CA ALA A 175 2.88 -18.01 20.24
C ALA A 175 2.99 -17.17 18.96
N PHE A 176 4.12 -17.24 18.24
CA PHE A 176 4.28 -16.60 16.93
C PHE A 176 3.29 -17.15 15.89
N ARG A 177 3.13 -18.47 15.80
CA ARG A 177 2.11 -19.10 14.93
C ARG A 177 0.69 -18.65 15.27
N ALA A 178 0.36 -18.67 16.56
CA ALA A 178 -0.97 -18.28 17.03
C ALA A 178 -1.28 -16.82 16.68
N ARG A 179 -0.29 -15.91 16.83
CA ARG A 179 -0.45 -14.51 16.47
C ARG A 179 -0.64 -14.32 14.96
N VAL A 180 0.14 -14.99 14.10
CA VAL A 180 -0.08 -14.96 12.66
C VAL A 180 -1.49 -15.43 12.30
N ARG A 181 -1.95 -16.55 12.87
CA ARG A 181 -3.33 -17.02 12.65
C ARG A 181 -4.39 -16.01 13.09
N GLU A 182 -4.13 -15.31 14.18
CA GLU A 182 -5.01 -14.25 14.67
C GLU A 182 -5.08 -13.08 13.69
N ASP A 183 -3.94 -12.58 13.25
CA ASP A 183 -3.86 -11.46 12.30
C ASP A 183 -4.55 -11.81 10.96
N VAL A 184 -4.35 -13.03 10.45
CA VAL A 184 -5.04 -13.55 9.26
C VAL A 184 -6.55 -13.63 9.47
N ARG A 185 -7.02 -14.08 10.63
CA ARG A 185 -8.47 -14.14 10.96
C ARG A 185 -9.10 -12.74 11.03
N HIS A 186 -8.34 -11.73 11.45
CA HIS A 186 -8.76 -10.33 11.43
C HIS A 186 -8.69 -9.70 10.03
N GLY A 187 -8.19 -10.43 9.02
CA GLY A 187 -8.16 -9.98 7.64
C GLY A 187 -6.90 -9.23 7.24
N ALA A 188 -5.77 -9.49 7.92
CA ALA A 188 -4.47 -8.97 7.47
C ALA A 188 -4.15 -9.44 6.05
N ASP A 189 -3.70 -8.51 5.21
CA ASP A 189 -3.34 -8.77 3.80
C ASP A 189 -1.93 -9.36 3.69
N LEU A 190 -1.05 -9.03 4.63
CA LEU A 190 0.31 -9.55 4.81
C LEU A 190 0.64 -9.56 6.30
N ILE A 191 1.81 -10.11 6.65
CA ILE A 191 2.30 -10.12 8.04
C ILE A 191 3.54 -9.25 8.16
N LYS A 192 3.65 -8.47 9.24
CA LYS A 192 4.83 -7.67 9.58
C LYS A 192 5.53 -8.24 10.80
N VAL A 193 6.80 -8.65 10.65
CA VAL A 193 7.63 -9.19 11.74
C VAL A 193 8.82 -8.28 11.99
N CYS A 194 9.18 -8.09 13.26
CA CYS A 194 10.36 -7.33 13.67
C CYS A 194 11.47 -8.28 14.13
N VAL A 195 12.65 -8.15 13.51
CA VAL A 195 13.80 -9.04 13.73
C VAL A 195 14.90 -8.34 14.51
N THR A 196 15.14 -7.05 14.25
CA THR A 196 16.18 -6.26 14.95
C THR A 196 15.57 -5.08 15.66
N GLY A 197 16.32 -4.51 16.62
CA GLY A 197 15.98 -3.23 17.22
C GLY A 197 16.06 -2.06 16.23
N TRP A 198 15.63 -0.88 16.70
CA TRP A 198 15.77 0.39 15.99
C TRP A 198 17.03 1.12 16.50
N PRO A 199 17.83 1.76 15.62
CA PRO A 199 18.99 2.52 16.04
C PRO A 199 18.56 3.78 16.82
N GLN A 200 18.80 3.76 18.13
CA GLN A 200 18.63 4.90 19.03
C GLN A 200 20.02 5.43 19.45
N GLU A 201 20.08 6.60 20.11
CA GLU A 201 21.32 7.06 20.75
C GLU A 201 21.87 5.98 21.68
N GLY A 202 23.13 5.54 21.42
CA GLY A 202 23.76 4.43 22.12
C GLY A 202 23.57 3.05 21.48
N PHE A 203 22.87 2.94 20.34
CA PHE A 203 22.75 1.71 19.59
C PHE A 203 24.08 1.44 18.82
N GLU A 204 24.98 0.73 19.49
CA GLU A 204 26.31 0.43 18.94
C GLU A 204 26.35 -0.79 18.03
N HIS A 205 25.27 -1.59 18.00
CA HIS A 205 25.24 -2.89 17.29
C HIS A 205 24.01 -3.03 16.40
N PRO A 206 24.09 -2.63 15.10
CA PRO A 206 22.99 -2.83 14.14
C PRO A 206 22.65 -4.31 13.91
N ASP A 207 23.51 -5.24 14.34
CA ASP A 207 23.32 -6.69 14.23
C ASP A 207 22.55 -7.31 15.41
N SER A 208 22.02 -6.50 16.35
CA SER A 208 21.22 -7.00 17.46
C SER A 208 19.93 -7.65 16.95
N VAL A 209 19.93 -8.98 16.91
CA VAL A 209 18.77 -9.79 16.51
C VAL A 209 17.97 -10.15 17.75
N GLU A 210 16.69 -9.75 17.78
CA GLU A 210 15.80 -9.91 18.94
C GLU A 210 15.02 -11.23 18.90
N ILE A 211 14.65 -11.73 17.70
CA ILE A 211 13.81 -12.90 17.48
C ILE A 211 14.65 -14.17 17.28
N GLY A 212 14.20 -15.29 17.83
CA GLY A 212 14.76 -16.62 17.58
C GLY A 212 14.61 -17.06 16.11
N ALA A 213 15.58 -17.84 15.60
CA ALA A 213 15.51 -18.34 14.23
C ALA A 213 14.26 -19.20 13.99
N ASP A 214 13.92 -20.07 14.96
CA ASP A 214 12.78 -20.97 14.88
C ASP A 214 11.43 -20.21 14.99
N GLU A 215 11.39 -19.14 15.80
CA GLU A 215 10.22 -18.26 15.94
C GLU A 215 9.93 -17.54 14.62
N LEU A 216 10.96 -16.95 13.99
CA LEU A 216 10.82 -16.28 12.70
C LEU A 216 10.42 -17.24 11.58
N ALA A 217 11.09 -18.40 11.49
CA ALA A 217 10.76 -19.42 10.49
C ALA A 217 9.33 -19.91 10.66
N ALA A 218 8.88 -20.11 11.90
CA ALA A 218 7.51 -20.53 12.20
C ALA A 218 6.47 -19.47 11.81
N ALA A 219 6.73 -18.19 12.09
CA ALA A 219 5.86 -17.08 11.70
C ALA A 219 5.72 -16.98 10.18
N ILE A 220 6.85 -17.07 9.45
CA ILE A 220 6.87 -17.01 7.98
C ILE A 220 6.15 -18.22 7.38
N ALA A 221 6.42 -19.43 7.86
CA ALA A 221 5.77 -20.63 7.36
C ALA A 221 4.25 -20.61 7.59
N GLU A 222 3.79 -20.13 8.75
CA GLU A 222 2.37 -19.99 9.06
C GLU A 222 1.69 -18.96 8.14
N ALA A 223 2.35 -17.80 7.90
CA ALA A 223 1.85 -16.76 7.00
C ALA A 223 1.76 -17.28 5.56
N HIS A 224 2.80 -17.93 5.06
CA HIS A 224 2.82 -18.52 3.72
C HIS A 224 1.77 -19.62 3.56
N GLY A 225 1.56 -20.46 4.60
CA GLY A 225 0.51 -21.47 4.63
C GLY A 225 -0.89 -20.87 4.52
N ALA A 226 -1.08 -19.64 4.97
CA ALA A 226 -2.30 -18.86 4.82
C ALA A 226 -2.34 -17.99 3.55
N GLY A 227 -1.36 -18.11 2.63
CA GLY A 227 -1.24 -17.32 1.41
C GLY A 227 -0.90 -15.84 1.65
N ARG A 228 -0.26 -15.52 2.77
CA ARG A 228 0.16 -14.15 3.12
C ARG A 228 1.66 -13.98 2.96
N LYS A 229 2.07 -12.85 2.37
CA LYS A 229 3.46 -12.42 2.31
C LYS A 229 3.93 -11.90 3.66
N VAL A 230 5.24 -11.92 3.88
CA VAL A 230 5.86 -11.44 5.12
C VAL A 230 6.84 -10.32 4.83
N ALA A 231 6.61 -9.16 5.46
CA ALA A 231 7.52 -8.04 5.52
C ALA A 231 8.29 -8.07 6.85
N VAL A 232 9.61 -7.97 6.79
CA VAL A 232 10.48 -8.10 7.96
C VAL A 232 11.25 -6.81 8.19
N HIS A 233 11.06 -6.19 9.37
CA HIS A 233 11.95 -5.13 9.84
C HIS A 233 13.30 -5.73 10.24
N ALA A 234 14.34 -5.34 9.54
CA ALA A 234 15.71 -5.75 9.82
C ALA A 234 16.69 -4.69 9.32
N ILE A 235 17.62 -4.22 10.16
CA ILE A 235 18.58 -3.17 9.84
C ILE A 235 19.99 -3.72 9.72
N GLY A 236 20.46 -4.52 10.68
CA GLY A 236 21.80 -5.08 10.69
C GLY A 236 21.97 -6.27 9.74
N ALA A 237 23.21 -6.53 9.33
CA ALA A 237 23.56 -7.61 8.39
C ALA A 237 23.08 -9.00 8.87
N GLY A 238 23.23 -9.30 10.16
CA GLY A 238 22.78 -10.56 10.75
C GLY A 238 21.28 -10.72 10.73
N GLY A 239 20.53 -9.63 11.01
CA GLY A 239 19.06 -9.61 10.97
C GLY A 239 18.52 -9.80 9.56
N VAL A 240 19.07 -9.10 8.58
CA VAL A 240 18.67 -9.21 7.17
C VAL A 240 18.95 -10.61 6.64
N ARG A 241 20.14 -11.15 6.92
CA ARG A 241 20.49 -12.53 6.53
C ARG A 241 19.49 -13.53 7.10
N ARG A 242 19.18 -13.43 8.40
CA ARG A 242 18.17 -14.29 9.06
C ARG A 242 16.80 -14.19 8.41
N ALA A 243 16.35 -12.97 8.08
CA ALA A 243 15.09 -12.76 7.39
C ALA A 243 15.06 -13.44 6.01
N VAL A 244 16.11 -13.27 5.22
CA VAL A 244 16.24 -13.88 3.88
C VAL A 244 16.33 -15.42 3.96
N GLU A 245 17.08 -15.96 4.91
CA GLU A 245 17.21 -17.41 5.13
C GLU A 245 15.88 -18.03 5.57
N ALA A 246 15.13 -17.35 6.43
CA ALA A 246 13.81 -17.78 6.90
C ALA A 246 12.72 -17.68 5.81
N GLY A 247 12.98 -17.00 4.70
CA GLY A 247 12.04 -16.91 3.56
C GLY A 247 11.16 -15.66 3.54
N ALA A 248 11.60 -14.55 4.12
CA ALA A 248 10.91 -13.27 4.01
C ALA A 248 10.68 -12.86 2.55
N ASP A 249 9.54 -12.26 2.25
CA ASP A 249 9.22 -11.71 0.92
C ASP A 249 9.76 -10.29 0.75
N LEU A 250 9.75 -9.50 1.84
CA LEU A 250 10.21 -8.12 1.87
C LEU A 250 11.09 -7.90 3.10
N VAL A 251 12.22 -7.24 2.89
CA VAL A 251 13.06 -6.70 3.95
C VAL A 251 12.86 -5.19 4.01
N VAL A 252 12.59 -4.67 5.18
CA VAL A 252 12.37 -3.26 5.41
C VAL A 252 13.56 -2.67 6.13
N HIS A 253 13.99 -1.52 5.65
CA HIS A 253 15.18 -0.77 6.06
C HIS A 253 16.48 -1.33 5.46
N GLY A 254 17.02 -2.42 5.98
CA GLY A 254 18.31 -2.93 5.54
C GLY A 254 19.46 -1.95 5.84
N GLY A 255 20.49 -1.97 4.99
CA GLY A 255 21.55 -0.98 4.96
C GLY A 255 22.94 -1.48 5.38
N TYR A 256 23.05 -2.75 5.79
CA TYR A 256 24.33 -3.37 6.21
C TYR A 256 24.54 -4.76 5.61
N GLU A 257 23.73 -5.18 4.67
CA GLU A 257 23.82 -6.50 4.03
C GLU A 257 25.17 -6.71 3.36
N ASP A 258 25.75 -7.89 3.58
CA ASP A 258 26.92 -8.34 2.83
C ASP A 258 26.53 -8.79 1.40
N ASP A 259 27.53 -8.92 0.52
CA ASP A 259 27.30 -9.26 -0.89
C ASP A 259 26.66 -10.64 -1.07
N SER A 260 26.89 -11.57 -0.14
CA SER A 260 26.29 -12.91 -0.17
C SER A 260 24.79 -12.84 0.13
N THR A 261 24.38 -12.01 1.07
CA THR A 261 22.98 -11.75 1.42
C THR A 261 22.27 -11.04 0.26
N LEU A 262 22.90 -10.03 -0.36
CA LEU A 262 22.36 -9.35 -1.54
C LEU A 262 22.13 -10.32 -2.70
N ALA A 263 23.11 -11.18 -2.98
CA ALA A 263 22.96 -12.23 -3.99
C ALA A 263 21.83 -13.21 -3.66
N ALA A 264 21.61 -13.54 -2.39
CA ALA A 264 20.50 -14.40 -1.96
C ALA A 264 19.14 -13.71 -2.12
N MET A 265 19.03 -12.42 -1.78
CA MET A 265 17.83 -11.60 -2.01
C MET A 265 17.47 -11.58 -3.49
N THR A 266 18.43 -11.29 -4.36
CA THR A 266 18.23 -11.26 -5.82
C THR A 266 17.74 -12.60 -6.35
N ARG A 267 18.40 -13.71 -5.98
CA ARG A 267 18.01 -15.06 -6.43
C ARG A 267 16.63 -15.49 -5.96
N ARG A 268 16.21 -15.05 -4.77
CA ARG A 268 14.90 -15.41 -4.17
C ARG A 268 13.80 -14.40 -4.50
N GLY A 269 14.14 -13.29 -5.15
CA GLY A 269 13.17 -12.22 -5.45
C GLY A 269 12.69 -11.48 -4.19
N VAL A 270 13.53 -11.40 -3.15
CA VAL A 270 13.22 -10.65 -1.92
C VAL A 270 13.41 -9.16 -2.19
N PHE A 271 12.35 -8.38 -2.00
CA PHE A 271 12.41 -6.93 -2.15
C PHE A 271 13.04 -6.25 -0.94
N LEU A 272 13.82 -5.20 -1.19
CA LEU A 272 14.25 -4.25 -0.16
C LEU A 272 13.41 -2.98 -0.23
N ILE A 273 12.91 -2.53 0.93
CA ILE A 273 12.23 -1.24 1.11
C ILE A 273 13.15 -0.35 1.95
N PRO A 274 13.94 0.56 1.36
CA PRO A 274 15.09 1.17 2.04
C PRO A 274 14.74 2.27 3.04
N THR A 275 13.58 2.91 2.94
CA THR A 275 13.09 3.95 3.86
C THR A 275 14.12 5.03 4.22
N LEU A 276 14.89 5.50 3.24
CA LEU A 276 16.02 6.43 3.42
C LEU A 276 15.61 7.75 4.05
N ALA A 277 14.37 8.19 3.76
CA ALA A 277 13.84 9.44 4.31
C ALA A 277 13.74 9.39 5.83
N SER A 278 13.42 8.23 6.44
CA SER A 278 13.33 8.05 7.89
C SER A 278 14.71 8.17 8.57
N PHE A 279 15.77 7.66 7.92
CA PHE A 279 17.15 7.76 8.44
C PHE A 279 17.82 9.11 8.16
N SER A 280 17.24 9.95 7.32
CA SER A 280 17.89 11.18 6.83
C SER A 280 18.29 12.17 7.93
N ARG A 281 17.60 12.19 9.08
CA ARG A 281 17.94 13.05 10.23
C ARG A 281 19.24 12.60 10.89
N GLY A 282 19.50 11.31 10.96
CA GLY A 282 20.72 10.73 11.56
C GLY A 282 21.88 10.51 10.59
N ARG A 283 21.80 10.98 9.34
CA ARG A 283 22.76 10.67 8.29
C ARG A 283 24.19 11.13 8.57
N GLU A 284 24.38 12.13 9.42
CA GLU A 284 25.70 12.66 9.80
C GLU A 284 26.34 11.89 10.98
N THR A 285 25.59 11.06 11.66
CA THR A 285 26.14 10.17 12.70
C THR A 285 27.02 9.09 12.07
N PRO A 286 27.97 8.50 12.83
CA PRO A 286 28.79 7.37 12.30
C PRO A 286 27.91 6.24 11.74
N PHE A 287 26.81 5.88 12.45
CA PHE A 287 25.83 4.91 12.00
C PHE A 287 25.18 5.32 10.66
N GLY A 288 24.64 6.55 10.58
CA GLY A 288 23.99 7.04 9.38
C GLY A 288 24.92 7.10 8.18
N LYS A 289 26.17 7.57 8.36
CA LYS A 289 27.17 7.59 7.28
C LYS A 289 27.43 6.19 6.74
N ALA A 290 27.67 5.21 7.61
CA ALA A 290 27.92 3.82 7.21
C ALA A 290 26.69 3.23 6.48
N LEU A 291 25.48 3.47 6.98
CA LEU A 291 24.23 3.04 6.34
C LEU A 291 24.09 3.63 4.93
N PHE A 292 24.24 4.95 4.78
CA PHE A 292 24.06 5.62 3.49
C PHE A 292 25.18 5.24 2.48
N ASP A 293 26.40 5.03 2.95
CA ASP A 293 27.51 4.56 2.08
C ASP A 293 27.25 3.13 1.59
N ARG A 294 26.83 2.22 2.48
CA ARG A 294 26.47 0.85 2.09
C ARG A 294 25.24 0.82 1.20
N MET A 295 24.24 1.65 1.47
CA MET A 295 23.01 1.73 0.68
C MET A 295 23.28 2.11 -0.79
N ARG A 296 24.31 2.92 -1.09
CA ARG A 296 24.73 3.17 -2.49
C ARG A 296 25.11 1.87 -3.22
N VAL A 297 25.83 0.99 -2.54
CA VAL A 297 26.23 -0.31 -3.09
C VAL A 297 25.02 -1.21 -3.27
N ILE A 298 24.13 -1.23 -2.28
CA ILE A 298 22.90 -2.05 -2.31
C ILE A 298 22.00 -1.64 -3.45
N LEU A 299 21.73 -0.35 -3.63
CA LEU A 299 20.87 0.16 -4.72
C LEU A 299 21.45 -0.11 -6.11
N ALA A 300 22.78 -0.29 -6.22
CA ALA A 300 23.47 -0.65 -7.46
C ALA A 300 23.62 -2.17 -7.66
N SER A 301 23.31 -3.01 -6.67
CA SER A 301 23.61 -4.45 -6.68
C SER A 301 22.66 -5.29 -7.54
N GLY A 302 21.51 -4.73 -7.96
CA GLY A 302 20.47 -5.48 -8.68
C GLY A 302 19.45 -6.18 -7.77
N VAL A 303 19.50 -5.96 -6.45
CA VAL A 303 18.42 -6.38 -5.53
C VAL A 303 17.13 -5.67 -5.94
N PRO A 304 15.98 -6.38 -5.98
CA PRO A 304 14.69 -5.74 -6.22
C PRO A 304 14.39 -4.68 -5.15
N ILE A 305 14.15 -3.44 -5.57
CA ILE A 305 13.83 -2.32 -4.67
C ILE A 305 12.34 -2.00 -4.79
N ALA A 306 11.67 -1.80 -3.66
CA ALA A 306 10.34 -1.20 -3.60
C ALA A 306 10.40 0.15 -2.88
N PHE A 307 9.73 1.14 -3.44
CA PHE A 307 9.62 2.47 -2.83
C PHE A 307 8.84 2.38 -1.51
N GLY A 308 9.39 2.89 -0.42
CA GLY A 308 8.71 2.98 0.85
C GLY A 308 9.40 3.95 1.80
N THR A 309 8.61 4.64 2.63
CA THR A 309 9.06 5.85 3.32
C THR A 309 9.17 5.72 4.83
N ASP A 310 8.46 4.76 5.42
CA ASP A 310 8.20 4.71 6.86
C ASP A 310 7.45 5.98 7.37
N ALA A 311 6.48 6.46 6.56
CA ALA A 311 5.64 7.58 6.97
C ALA A 311 4.81 7.19 8.20
N GLY A 312 4.84 8.07 9.20
CA GLY A 312 4.51 7.82 10.60
C GLY A 312 5.73 8.18 11.45
N VAL A 313 6.91 7.68 11.07
CA VAL A 313 8.22 8.16 11.58
C VAL A 313 8.60 9.50 10.92
N ILE A 314 8.36 9.64 9.62
CA ILE A 314 8.34 10.94 8.95
C ILE A 314 6.89 11.43 8.78
N PRO A 315 6.64 12.74 8.67
CA PRO A 315 5.28 13.25 8.48
C PRO A 315 4.64 12.71 7.19
N HIS A 316 3.39 12.26 7.28
CA HIS A 316 2.55 11.93 6.12
C HIS A 316 2.41 13.14 5.19
N GLY A 317 2.31 12.90 3.88
CA GLY A 317 2.34 13.95 2.85
C GLY A 317 3.76 14.40 2.45
N ARG A 318 4.80 13.85 3.09
CA ARG A 318 6.20 14.06 2.73
C ARG A 318 6.84 12.84 2.07
N ASN A 319 6.05 11.86 1.70
CA ASN A 319 6.48 10.57 1.12
C ASN A 319 7.42 10.74 -0.09
N ALA A 320 7.17 11.70 -0.97
CA ALA A 320 8.00 11.97 -2.15
C ALA A 320 9.48 12.31 -1.83
N ARG A 321 9.83 12.59 -0.55
CA ARG A 321 11.23 12.81 -0.14
C ARG A 321 12.10 11.57 -0.35
N GLU A 322 11.52 10.39 -0.34
CA GLU A 322 12.22 9.13 -0.60
C GLU A 322 12.85 9.13 -2.01
N PHE A 323 12.13 9.60 -3.04
CA PHE A 323 12.69 9.75 -4.39
C PHE A 323 13.96 10.59 -4.42
N THR A 324 14.01 11.65 -3.60
CA THR A 324 15.20 12.51 -3.50
C THR A 324 16.40 11.73 -2.94
N TRP A 325 16.18 10.87 -1.96
CA TRP A 325 17.25 10.07 -1.37
C TRP A 325 17.67 8.93 -2.29
N MET A 326 16.74 8.21 -2.89
CA MET A 326 17.03 7.16 -3.87
C MET A 326 17.90 7.70 -5.03
N THR A 327 17.54 8.87 -5.57
CA THR A 327 18.31 9.49 -6.65
C THR A 327 19.67 10.04 -6.20
N ARG A 328 19.77 10.62 -5.01
CA ARG A 328 21.05 11.04 -4.42
C ARG A 328 22.02 9.89 -4.20
N LEU A 329 21.52 8.69 -3.95
CA LEU A 329 22.31 7.48 -3.77
C LEU A 329 22.57 6.72 -5.07
N GLY A 330 22.19 7.26 -6.24
CA GLY A 330 22.61 6.77 -7.54
C GLY A 330 21.52 6.10 -8.38
N MET A 331 20.31 5.94 -7.90
CA MET A 331 19.21 5.48 -8.75
C MET A 331 18.86 6.52 -9.80
N THR A 332 18.57 6.10 -11.03
CA THR A 332 17.99 7.02 -12.01
C THR A 332 16.56 7.41 -11.60
N PRO A 333 16.08 8.62 -11.98
CA PRO A 333 14.69 9.00 -11.66
C PRO A 333 13.66 7.98 -12.14
N LEU A 334 13.86 7.38 -13.30
CA LEU A 334 12.97 6.35 -13.82
C LEU A 334 13.02 5.07 -12.98
N ALA A 335 14.21 4.62 -12.56
CA ALA A 335 14.33 3.45 -11.69
C ALA A 335 13.64 3.69 -10.34
N ALA A 336 13.77 4.89 -9.77
CA ALA A 336 13.09 5.25 -8.54
C ALA A 336 11.56 5.31 -8.69
N LEU A 337 11.04 5.74 -9.86
CA LEU A 337 9.60 5.73 -10.15
C LEU A 337 9.04 4.32 -10.37
N ARG A 338 9.87 3.37 -10.81
CA ARG A 338 9.50 1.97 -11.01
C ARG A 338 9.55 1.14 -9.73
N ALA A 339 10.33 1.60 -8.77
CA ALA A 339 10.43 0.98 -7.46
C ALA A 339 9.13 1.18 -6.66
#